data_7b88fe285911475c4c3a762600c40124
#
_entry.id   7b88fe285911475c4c3a762600c40124
#
_cell.length_a   1.000
_cell.length_b   1.000
_cell.length_c   1.000
_cell.angle_alpha   90.00
_cell.angle_beta   90.00
_cell.angle_gamma   90.00
#
_symmetry.space_group_name_H-M   'P 1'
#
loop_
_entity.id
_entity.type
_entity.pdbx_description
1 polymer ?
#
loop_
_entity_poly.entity_id
_entity_poly.type
_entity_poly.pdbx_seq_one_letter_code
_entity_poly.pdbx_strand_id
1 'polypeptide(L)'
;MQEGFVSLQSLFPSVQIELRYATSHNLTGEPLDGYHAQKPYLPREAADAFGQVLQTLEMQGYGVLIYDTYRPQKAVNHFLRWSQQPEDGRTKAEFYPDLEKIQLFPLGYIALKSG
;
A
#
# COMPACT_ATOMS: atom_id res chain seq x y z
N MET A 1 3.49 17.08 -4.20
CA MET A 1 2.80 16.51 -3.02
C MET A 1 1.58 17.34 -2.71
N GLN A 2 0.48 16.70 -2.33
CA GLN A 2 -0.73 17.42 -1.96
C GLN A 2 -0.58 18.14 -0.62
N GLU A 3 -1.24 19.27 -0.50
CA GLU A 3 -1.26 20.03 0.75
C GLU A 3 -1.88 19.18 1.86
N GLY A 4 -1.33 19.29 3.07
CA GLY A 4 -1.79 18.53 4.23
C GLY A 4 -1.22 17.13 4.37
N PHE A 5 -0.46 16.66 3.38
CA PHE A 5 0.23 15.38 3.48
C PHE A 5 1.61 15.57 4.08
N VAL A 6 2.05 14.57 4.84
CA VAL A 6 3.36 14.59 5.51
C VAL A 6 4.13 13.32 5.21
N SER A 7 5.46 13.39 5.29
CA SER A 7 6.34 12.26 5.09
C SER A 7 6.52 11.49 6.39
N LEU A 8 6.12 10.21 6.40
CA LEU A 8 6.32 9.35 7.56
C LEU A 8 7.80 9.11 7.84
N GLN A 9 8.60 9.04 6.79
CA GLN A 9 10.04 8.81 6.92
C GLN A 9 10.71 9.93 7.69
N SER A 10 10.28 11.18 7.45
CA SER A 10 10.81 12.35 8.14
C SER A 10 10.32 12.44 9.57
N LEU A 11 9.04 12.11 9.82
CA LEU A 11 8.44 12.22 11.15
C LEU A 11 8.85 11.06 12.07
N PHE A 12 9.02 9.87 11.52
CA PHE A 12 9.25 8.65 12.30
C PHE A 12 10.45 7.89 11.74
N PRO A 13 11.69 8.36 12.01
CA PRO A 13 12.89 7.74 11.42
C PRO A 13 13.11 6.27 11.83
N SER A 14 12.52 5.83 12.93
CA SER A 14 12.66 4.45 13.40
C SER A 14 11.84 3.45 12.60
N VAL A 15 10.87 3.92 11.80
CA VAL A 15 9.98 3.04 11.03
C VAL A 15 10.70 2.54 9.79
N GLN A 16 10.59 1.25 9.53
CA GLN A 16 11.10 0.65 8.29
C GLN A 16 10.03 0.76 7.20
N ILE A 17 10.46 1.11 5.99
CA ILE A 17 9.55 1.36 4.87
C ILE A 17 9.91 0.39 3.73
N GLU A 18 8.91 -0.36 3.26
CA GLU A 18 9.04 -1.22 2.08
C GLU A 18 7.78 -1.06 1.23
N LEU A 19 7.73 -0.01 0.42
CA LEU A 19 6.55 0.30 -0.40
C LEU A 19 6.43 -0.69 -1.55
N ARG A 20 5.75 -1.80 -1.32
CA ARG A 20 5.62 -2.91 -2.28
C ARG A 20 4.97 -2.49 -3.57
N TYR A 21 4.00 -1.55 -3.50
CA TYR A 21 3.28 -1.12 -4.71
C TYR A 21 4.09 -0.17 -5.58
N ALA A 22 5.20 0.34 -5.07
CA ALA A 22 6.18 1.07 -5.87
C ALA A 22 7.21 0.13 -6.50
N THR A 23 7.13 -1.16 -6.22
CA THR A 23 8.02 -2.21 -6.73
C THR A 23 7.20 -3.31 -7.39
N SER A 24 7.89 -4.32 -7.93
CA SER A 24 7.22 -5.49 -8.54
C SER A 24 6.69 -6.49 -7.53
N HIS A 25 7.01 -6.36 -6.24
CA HIS A 25 6.63 -7.33 -5.22
C HIS A 25 5.22 -7.06 -4.69
N ASN A 26 4.23 -7.19 -5.57
CA ASN A 26 2.82 -7.02 -5.22
C ASN A 26 1.95 -7.91 -6.12
N LEU A 27 0.62 -7.85 -5.91
CA LEU A 27 -0.36 -8.68 -6.61
C LEU A 27 -0.22 -8.66 -8.13
N THR A 28 0.13 -7.50 -8.71
CA THR A 28 0.18 -7.35 -10.17
C THR A 28 1.50 -7.81 -10.77
N GLY A 29 2.56 -7.91 -9.97
CA GLY A 29 3.90 -8.24 -10.43
C GLY A 29 4.62 -7.07 -11.09
N GLU A 30 4.09 -5.85 -10.96
CA GLU A 30 4.70 -4.64 -11.52
C GLU A 30 4.40 -3.44 -10.63
N PRO A 31 5.23 -2.38 -10.67
CA PRO A 31 4.92 -1.15 -9.92
C PRO A 31 3.60 -0.55 -10.38
N LEU A 32 2.82 -0.06 -9.43
CA LEU A 32 1.52 0.55 -9.72
C LEU A 32 1.68 2.00 -10.14
N ASP A 33 0.75 2.46 -10.98
CA ASP A 33 0.68 3.87 -11.37
C ASP A 33 0.55 4.76 -10.13
N GLY A 34 1.22 5.90 -10.14
CA GLY A 34 1.10 6.88 -9.07
C GLY A 34 2.13 6.76 -7.95
N TYR A 35 2.96 5.72 -7.94
CA TYR A 35 3.99 5.51 -6.91
C TYR A 35 5.39 5.95 -7.35
N HIS A 36 5.49 6.99 -8.16
CA HIS A 36 6.77 7.37 -8.80
C HIS A 36 7.86 7.75 -7.81
N ALA A 37 7.50 8.43 -6.72
CA ALA A 37 8.49 8.95 -5.78
C ALA A 37 8.93 7.92 -4.74
N GLN A 38 8.23 6.79 -4.64
CA GLN A 38 8.48 5.74 -3.65
C GLN A 38 8.59 6.28 -2.22
N LYS A 39 7.78 7.29 -1.88
CA LYS A 39 7.80 7.95 -0.59
C LYS A 39 6.52 7.70 0.19
N PRO A 40 6.61 7.44 1.50
CA PRO A 40 5.45 7.15 2.34
C PRO A 40 4.81 8.44 2.85
N TYR A 41 3.72 8.85 2.22
CA TYR A 41 2.95 10.02 2.64
C TYR A 41 1.62 9.63 3.26
N LEU A 42 1.19 10.37 4.28
CA LEU A 42 -0.15 10.29 4.87
C LEU A 42 -0.67 11.69 5.13
N PRO A 43 -2.00 11.87 5.17
CA PRO A 43 -2.55 13.12 5.72
C PRO A 43 -2.06 13.32 7.15
N ARG A 44 -1.92 14.57 7.57
CA ARG A 44 -1.41 14.91 8.91
C ARG A 44 -2.16 14.19 10.03
N GLU A 45 -3.47 14.15 9.95
CA GLU A 45 -4.29 13.52 10.99
C GLU A 45 -4.01 12.02 11.10
N ALA A 46 -3.86 11.35 9.97
CA ALA A 46 -3.53 9.92 9.95
C ALA A 46 -2.11 9.69 10.48
N ALA A 47 -1.17 10.57 10.15
CA ALA A 47 0.20 10.46 10.64
C ALA A 47 0.27 10.67 12.16
N ASP A 48 -0.50 11.61 12.69
CA ASP A 48 -0.57 11.85 14.13
C ASP A 48 -1.13 10.63 14.86
N ALA A 49 -2.19 10.02 14.34
CA ALA A 49 -2.76 8.80 14.90
C ALA A 49 -1.76 7.64 14.84
N PHE A 50 -1.06 7.51 13.72
CA PHE A 50 -0.03 6.49 13.58
C PHE A 50 1.10 6.67 14.59
N GLY A 51 1.49 7.92 14.86
CA GLY A 51 2.54 8.22 15.85
C GLY A 51 2.20 7.69 17.24
N GLN A 52 0.94 7.77 17.63
CA GLN A 52 0.48 7.23 18.93
C GLN A 52 0.56 5.70 18.94
N VAL A 53 0.16 5.06 17.84
CA VAL A 53 0.26 3.59 17.71
C VAL A 53 1.72 3.15 17.75
N LEU A 54 2.57 3.85 17.01
CA LEU A 54 4.01 3.55 16.96
C LEU A 54 4.63 3.65 18.36
N GLN A 55 4.33 4.72 19.12
CA GLN A 55 4.85 4.90 20.45
C GLN A 55 4.46 3.72 21.35
N THR A 56 3.21 3.31 21.30
CA THR A 56 2.71 2.18 22.10
C THR A 56 3.45 0.88 21.75
N LEU A 57 3.64 0.62 20.45
CA LEU A 57 4.31 -0.59 20.00
C LEU A 57 5.79 -0.59 20.38
N GLU A 58 6.46 0.55 20.25
CA GLU A 58 7.88 0.65 20.61
C GLU A 58 8.10 0.48 22.11
N MET A 59 7.16 0.97 22.94
CA MET A 59 7.21 0.74 24.39
C MET A 59 7.08 -0.73 24.76
N GLN A 60 6.46 -1.52 23.90
CA GLN A 60 6.30 -2.96 24.09
C GLN A 60 7.42 -3.77 23.43
N GLY A 61 8.43 -3.10 22.84
CA GLY A 61 9.57 -3.75 22.22
C GLY A 61 9.39 -4.11 20.75
N TYR A 62 8.31 -3.63 20.09
CA TYR A 62 8.06 -3.91 18.69
C TYR A 62 8.60 -2.81 17.78
N GLY A 63 9.08 -3.21 16.61
CA GLY A 63 9.32 -2.29 15.49
C GLY A 63 8.15 -2.33 14.52
N VAL A 64 8.13 -1.40 13.55
CA VAL A 64 7.08 -1.34 12.54
C VAL A 64 7.71 -1.31 11.15
N LEU A 65 7.19 -2.15 10.27
CA LEU A 65 7.53 -2.17 8.85
C LEU A 65 6.28 -1.80 8.07
N ILE A 66 6.37 -0.74 7.26
CA ILE A 66 5.23 -0.23 6.48
C ILE A 66 5.35 -0.69 5.05
N TYR A 67 4.29 -1.34 4.54
CA TYR A 67 4.21 -1.79 3.16
C TYR A 67 3.48 -0.81 2.24
N ASP A 68 2.59 0.02 2.80
CA ASP A 68 1.84 1.00 2.03
C ASP A 68 1.37 2.12 2.95
N THR A 69 1.10 3.29 2.36
CA THR A 69 0.56 4.44 3.06
C THR A 69 -0.61 4.99 2.25
N TYR A 70 -0.59 6.27 1.84
CA TYR A 70 -1.63 6.77 0.95
C TYR A 70 -1.51 6.07 -0.42
N ARG A 71 -2.63 5.49 -0.87
CA ARG A 71 -2.70 4.87 -2.20
C ARG A 71 -3.40 5.82 -3.16
N PRO A 72 -2.71 6.33 -4.19
CA PRO A 72 -3.35 7.23 -5.16
C PRO A 72 -4.47 6.52 -5.91
N GLN A 73 -5.48 7.28 -6.35
CA GLN A 73 -6.57 6.71 -7.16
C GLN A 73 -6.05 6.08 -8.45
N LYS A 74 -4.98 6.61 -9.02
CA LYS A 74 -4.33 6.01 -10.21
C LYS A 74 -3.90 4.56 -9.95
N ALA A 75 -3.41 4.27 -8.75
CA ALA A 75 -3.01 2.92 -8.38
C ALA A 75 -4.22 2.00 -8.25
N VAL A 76 -5.31 2.49 -7.65
CA VAL A 76 -6.56 1.72 -7.57
C VAL A 76 -7.08 1.41 -8.97
N ASN A 77 -7.04 2.39 -9.87
CA ASN A 77 -7.46 2.19 -11.26
C ASN A 77 -6.57 1.18 -11.97
N HIS A 78 -5.28 1.18 -11.68
CA HIS A 78 -4.33 0.19 -12.23
C HIS A 78 -4.71 -1.22 -11.76
N PHE A 79 -5.02 -1.39 -10.48
CA PHE A 79 -5.49 -2.67 -9.95
C PHE A 79 -6.74 -3.15 -10.68
N LEU A 80 -7.70 -2.26 -10.92
CA LEU A 80 -8.94 -2.62 -11.61
C LEU A 80 -8.67 -3.09 -13.03
N ARG A 81 -7.86 -2.37 -13.78
CA ARG A 81 -7.47 -2.78 -15.13
C ARG A 81 -6.77 -4.15 -15.12
N TRP A 82 -5.83 -4.33 -14.18
CA TRP A 82 -5.13 -5.59 -14.02
C TRP A 82 -6.07 -6.75 -13.73
N SER A 83 -7.05 -6.54 -12.83
CA SER A 83 -7.99 -7.59 -12.43
C SER A 83 -8.89 -8.07 -13.58
N GLN A 84 -9.05 -7.25 -14.60
CA GLN A 84 -9.88 -7.55 -15.78
C GLN A 84 -9.09 -8.17 -16.93
N GLN A 85 -7.77 -8.25 -16.81
CA GLN A 85 -6.91 -8.87 -17.81
C GLN A 85 -6.88 -10.39 -17.60
N PRO A 86 -6.54 -11.18 -18.65
CA PRO A 86 -6.40 -12.64 -18.48
C PRO A 86 -5.37 -13.00 -17.42
N GLU A 87 -5.64 -14.07 -16.69
CA GLU A 87 -4.72 -14.57 -15.67
C GLU A 87 -3.44 -15.10 -16.33
N ASP A 88 -2.28 -14.57 -15.94
CA ASP A 88 -0.99 -15.05 -16.42
C ASP A 88 -0.23 -15.90 -15.38
N GLY A 89 -0.78 -16.03 -14.18
CA GLY A 89 -0.20 -16.84 -13.11
C GLY A 89 1.04 -16.24 -12.44
N ARG A 90 1.45 -15.04 -12.84
CA ARG A 90 2.74 -14.46 -12.42
C ARG A 90 2.89 -14.37 -10.91
N THR A 91 1.82 -13.96 -10.20
CA THR A 91 1.87 -13.70 -8.77
C THR A 91 0.83 -14.52 -7.98
N LYS A 92 0.04 -15.34 -8.66
CA LYS A 92 -1.10 -16.02 -8.04
C LYS A 92 -0.68 -16.89 -6.87
N ALA A 93 0.37 -17.68 -7.01
CA ALA A 93 0.80 -18.61 -5.98
C ALA A 93 1.21 -17.90 -4.68
N GLU A 94 1.79 -16.71 -4.79
CA GLU A 94 2.26 -15.94 -3.64
C GLU A 94 1.15 -15.11 -3.01
N PHE A 95 0.31 -14.43 -3.81
CA PHE A 95 -0.57 -13.39 -3.30
C PHE A 95 -2.05 -13.74 -3.27
N TYR A 96 -2.52 -14.65 -4.16
CA TYR A 96 -3.95 -15.02 -4.18
C TYR A 96 -4.16 -16.46 -4.68
N PRO A 97 -3.55 -17.46 -3.98
CA PRO A 97 -3.57 -18.84 -4.47
C PRO A 97 -4.96 -19.46 -4.56
N ASP A 98 -5.88 -19.02 -3.72
CA ASP A 98 -7.23 -19.61 -3.61
C ASP A 98 -8.31 -18.79 -4.30
N LEU A 99 -7.95 -17.71 -5.01
CA LEU A 99 -8.91 -16.79 -5.62
C LEU A 99 -8.58 -16.56 -7.08
N GLU A 100 -9.61 -16.19 -7.84
CA GLU A 100 -9.44 -15.67 -9.19
C GLU A 100 -9.25 -14.16 -9.13
N LYS A 101 -8.43 -13.58 -10.03
CA LYS A 101 -8.18 -12.14 -10.10
C LYS A 101 -9.47 -11.32 -10.07
N ILE A 102 -10.45 -11.73 -10.86
CA ILE A 102 -11.71 -10.98 -11.01
C ILE A 102 -12.53 -10.95 -9.72
N GLN A 103 -12.26 -11.84 -8.77
CA GLN A 103 -12.95 -11.87 -7.48
C GLN A 103 -12.43 -10.86 -6.48
N LEU A 104 -11.23 -10.30 -6.70
CA LEU A 104 -10.55 -9.49 -5.69
C LEU A 104 -11.32 -8.22 -5.32
N PHE A 105 -11.96 -7.56 -6.28
CA PHE A 105 -12.79 -6.39 -6.00
C PHE A 105 -14.17 -6.76 -5.42
N PRO A 106 -14.94 -7.67 -6.04
CA PRO A 106 -16.27 -8.01 -5.50
C PRO A 106 -16.22 -8.57 -4.09
N LEU A 107 -15.17 -9.31 -3.74
CA LEU A 107 -15.02 -9.88 -2.41
C LEU A 107 -14.36 -8.92 -1.40
N GLY A 108 -14.01 -7.72 -1.83
CA GLY A 108 -13.52 -6.68 -0.93
C GLY A 108 -12.03 -6.73 -0.61
N TYR A 109 -11.25 -7.55 -1.30
CA TYR A 109 -9.79 -7.58 -1.09
C TYR A 109 -9.10 -6.32 -1.61
N ILE A 110 -9.67 -5.68 -2.64
CA ILE A 110 -9.19 -4.41 -3.16
C ILE A 110 -10.36 -3.44 -3.24
N ALA A 111 -10.23 -2.26 -2.65
CA ALA A 111 -11.26 -1.24 -2.68
C ALA A 111 -11.26 -0.49 -4.02
N LEU A 112 -12.45 -0.04 -4.46
CA LEU A 112 -12.60 0.70 -5.71
C LEU A 112 -12.20 2.16 -5.61
N LYS A 113 -12.12 2.71 -4.39
CA LYS A 113 -11.77 4.12 -4.16
C LYS A 113 -10.61 4.22 -3.18
N SER A 114 -9.75 5.22 -3.43
CA SER A 114 -8.73 5.58 -2.46
C SER A 114 -9.37 6.15 -1.20
N GLY A 115 -8.85 5.78 -0.07
CA GLY A 115 -9.30 6.30 1.22
C GLY A 115 -8.84 7.71 1.50
#